data_0851f781440b3f712d05d71531c36dbe
#
_entry.id   0851f781440b3f712d05d71531c36dbe
#
_cell.length_a   1.000
_cell.length_b   1.000
_cell.length_c   1.000
_cell.angle_alpha   90.00
_cell.angle_beta   90.00
_cell.angle_gamma   90.00
#
_symmetry.space_group_name_H-M   'P 1'
#
loop_
_entity.id
_entity.type
_entity.pdbx_description
1 polymer ?
#
loop_
_entity_poly.entity_id
_entity_poly.type
_entity_poly.pdbx_seq_one_letter_code
_entity_poly.pdbx_strand_id
1 'polypeptide(L)'
;MTTRATHATQGDHEMAATLPPGILIEQPTPTSTVFDRYLSAEGRRIGAAIAELRPTIRAQAAQAEQQGRLSDELIAEFTRIGLYRVTGPVEYGGLALGARDVAEIARELGRGDASAGWTFLVASSLRMVSTFPKELVEDLYRAVDTWQGPLAAGGSTFAAVTGTARRVPRGWMVKGKWSFASGNHHANWIFGGVQWTDGDDSGHGLVMMEPSDLTRLDDWSVSGMSASDSNTMVATEEFFVPDAHFVNMRDLPLHIDSASSRYGGLAYQAKVRGSMMTVMVLNVAILIGMAQGCFELFVEQANSRKPFSPPYPLVAEMASTQVAAGKARAMIDAAETVVLRYADWIDQVATEGGDFTAADESVASIDMSYVGQLCLDAMDLMLRILGSSAVSLSNPIQRFGRDGRVILSHGALRLEPLSEIAGRHLLGLPPFDMFAAGLQNKA
;
A
#
# COMPACT_ATOMS: atom_id res chain seq x y z
N MET A 1 -84.28 -16.89 -8.43
CA MET A 1 -84.56 -15.62 -7.71
C MET A 1 -83.18 -15.22 -7.15
N THR A 2 -82.51 -14.36 -7.87
CA THR A 2 -82.35 -12.89 -7.60
C THR A 2 -81.67 -12.70 -6.23
N THR A 3 -80.57 -12.04 -6.01
CA THR A 3 -80.00 -10.85 -6.68
C THR A 3 -78.60 -10.56 -6.05
N ARG A 4 -77.68 -10.10 -6.86
CA ARG A 4 -76.73 -8.95 -6.69
C ARG A 4 -75.85 -8.91 -5.41
N ALA A 5 -74.57 -8.98 -5.55
CA ALA A 5 -73.61 -7.97 -6.07
C ALA A 5 -73.57 -6.68 -5.24
N THR A 6 -72.41 -6.33 -4.72
CA THR A 6 -71.75 -5.09 -5.12
C THR A 6 -70.49 -4.88 -4.26
N HIS A 7 -69.40 -4.65 -4.93
CA HIS A 7 -68.42 -3.58 -4.74
C HIS A 7 -67.83 -3.35 -3.34
N ALA A 8 -66.57 -3.69 -3.22
CA ALA A 8 -65.65 -2.88 -2.47
C ALA A 8 -64.45 -2.57 -3.32
N THR A 9 -64.28 -1.34 -3.56
CA THR A 9 -63.32 -0.64 -4.38
C THR A 9 -61.93 -0.75 -3.82
N GLN A 10 -61.01 -0.91 -4.74
CA GLN A 10 -59.61 -0.47 -4.70
C GLN A 10 -59.39 0.77 -3.83
N GLY A 11 -58.38 0.68 -3.03
CA GLY A 11 -57.74 1.80 -2.36
C GLY A 11 -56.22 1.52 -2.39
N ASP A 12 -55.66 1.66 -3.57
CA ASP A 12 -54.22 1.79 -3.74
C ASP A 12 -53.77 3.08 -3.06
N HIS A 13 -53.09 3.00 -1.97
CA HIS A 13 -52.26 4.08 -1.48
C HIS A 13 -50.80 3.74 -1.69
N GLU A 14 -50.37 3.99 -2.92
CA GLU A 14 -49.02 4.40 -3.23
C GLU A 14 -48.69 5.65 -2.41
N MET A 15 -48.05 5.49 -1.26
CA MET A 15 -47.29 6.57 -0.63
C MET A 15 -45.82 6.34 -0.98
N ALA A 16 -45.46 6.50 -2.23
CA ALA A 16 -44.12 6.92 -2.58
C ALA A 16 -43.97 8.33 -2.03
N ALA A 17 -43.21 8.46 -0.93
CA ALA A 17 -42.75 9.78 -0.47
C ALA A 17 -41.77 10.31 -1.52
N THR A 18 -42.30 10.96 -2.55
CA THR A 18 -41.53 11.84 -3.41
C THR A 18 -41.03 12.98 -2.54
N LEU A 19 -39.71 13.03 -2.31
CA LEU A 19 -39.07 14.22 -1.76
C LEU A 19 -39.54 15.45 -2.57
N PRO A 20 -39.87 16.58 -1.92
CA PRO A 20 -40.24 17.78 -2.64
C PRO A 20 -39.12 18.16 -3.63
N PRO A 21 -39.44 18.54 -4.88
CA PRO A 21 -38.47 18.96 -5.85
C PRO A 21 -37.71 20.17 -5.31
N GLY A 22 -36.39 20.03 -5.09
CA GLY A 22 -35.53 21.12 -4.70
C GLY A 22 -34.62 20.88 -3.50
N ILE A 23 -34.69 19.74 -2.80
CA ILE A 23 -33.67 19.41 -1.81
C ILE A 23 -32.48 18.75 -2.57
N LEU A 24 -31.52 19.58 -2.96
CA LEU A 24 -30.19 19.10 -3.33
C LEU A 24 -29.54 18.54 -2.07
N ILE A 25 -29.43 17.23 -1.96
CA ILE A 25 -28.58 16.60 -0.94
C ILE A 25 -27.15 16.87 -1.37
N GLU A 26 -26.58 17.94 -0.83
CA GLU A 26 -25.15 18.20 -1.02
C GLU A 26 -24.37 17.06 -0.38
N GLN A 27 -23.50 16.42 -1.19
CA GLN A 27 -22.56 15.47 -0.66
C GLN A 27 -21.49 16.23 0.14
N PRO A 28 -21.09 15.75 1.32
CA PRO A 28 -20.01 16.40 2.07
C PRO A 28 -18.75 16.46 1.22
N THR A 29 -18.07 17.60 1.28
CA THR A 29 -16.77 17.77 0.61
C THR A 29 -15.80 16.71 1.14
N PRO A 30 -15.15 15.91 0.25
CA PRO A 30 -14.15 14.96 0.69
C PRO A 30 -13.02 15.65 1.47
N THR A 31 -12.57 15.05 2.55
CA THR A 31 -11.49 15.61 3.39
C THR A 31 -10.20 15.83 2.59
N SER A 32 -9.93 14.95 1.63
CA SER A 32 -8.79 15.06 0.70
C SER A 32 -8.75 16.38 -0.06
N THR A 33 -9.90 16.95 -0.47
CA THR A 33 -9.93 18.22 -1.23
C THR A 33 -9.49 19.43 -0.38
N VAL A 34 -9.65 19.36 0.93
CA VAL A 34 -9.17 20.41 1.84
C VAL A 34 -7.64 20.46 1.87
N PHE A 35 -6.98 19.33 1.66
CA PHE A 35 -5.52 19.15 1.73
C PHE A 35 -4.82 19.11 0.38
N ASP A 36 -5.54 19.18 -0.75
CA ASP A 36 -4.98 19.15 -2.11
C ASP A 36 -3.93 20.26 -2.35
N ARG A 37 -4.02 21.36 -1.61
CA ARG A 37 -3.07 22.47 -1.67
C ARG A 37 -1.63 22.07 -1.32
N TYR A 38 -1.44 21.00 -0.57
CA TYR A 38 -0.12 20.52 -0.16
C TYR A 38 0.52 19.58 -1.19
N LEU A 39 -0.22 19.14 -2.20
CA LEU A 39 0.30 18.32 -3.28
C LEU A 39 1.14 19.12 -4.26
N SER A 40 2.21 18.52 -4.74
CA SER A 40 2.97 19.06 -5.88
C SER A 40 2.15 19.01 -7.17
N ALA A 41 2.60 19.72 -8.22
CA ALA A 41 1.96 19.64 -9.53
C ALA A 41 2.00 18.21 -10.10
N GLU A 42 3.11 17.50 -9.92
CA GLU A 42 3.27 16.12 -10.38
C GLU A 42 2.45 15.13 -9.55
N GLY A 43 2.39 15.29 -8.22
CA GLY A 43 1.52 14.49 -7.35
C GLY A 43 0.05 14.60 -7.76
N ARG A 44 -0.43 15.83 -8.01
CA ARG A 44 -1.79 16.07 -8.55
C ARG A 44 -2.01 15.42 -9.91
N ARG A 45 -1.05 15.56 -10.83
CA ARG A 45 -1.14 14.98 -12.18
C ARG A 45 -1.28 13.46 -12.14
N ILE A 46 -0.43 12.79 -11.37
CA ILE A 46 -0.44 11.33 -11.27
C ILE A 46 -1.69 10.85 -10.52
N GLY A 47 -2.04 11.49 -9.40
CA GLY A 47 -3.25 11.18 -8.65
C GLY A 47 -4.52 11.30 -9.51
N ALA A 48 -4.64 12.36 -10.31
CA ALA A 48 -5.75 12.55 -11.25
C ALA A 48 -5.77 11.45 -12.32
N ALA A 49 -4.62 11.10 -12.92
CA ALA A 49 -4.55 10.04 -13.92
C ALA A 49 -4.95 8.66 -13.33
N ILE A 50 -4.59 8.36 -12.08
CA ILE A 50 -5.03 7.14 -11.39
C ILE A 50 -6.54 7.18 -11.12
N ALA A 51 -7.08 8.32 -10.72
CA ALA A 51 -8.50 8.48 -10.51
C ALA A 51 -9.31 8.23 -11.81
N GLU A 52 -8.79 8.64 -12.96
CA GLU A 52 -9.35 8.32 -14.29
C GLU A 52 -9.25 6.82 -14.61
N LEU A 53 -8.16 6.15 -14.23
CA LEU A 53 -7.96 4.72 -14.42
C LEU A 53 -8.73 3.85 -13.42
N ARG A 54 -9.22 4.39 -12.31
CA ARG A 54 -9.89 3.63 -11.24
C ARG A 54 -11.04 2.71 -11.70
N PRO A 55 -11.93 3.11 -12.64
CA PRO A 55 -12.94 2.19 -13.15
C PRO A 55 -12.33 0.97 -13.84
N THR A 56 -11.24 1.14 -14.59
CA THR A 56 -10.50 0.05 -15.26
C THR A 56 -9.83 -0.86 -14.23
N ILE A 57 -9.16 -0.29 -13.23
CA ILE A 57 -8.54 -1.04 -12.12
C ILE A 57 -9.58 -1.93 -11.44
N ARG A 58 -10.74 -1.39 -11.08
CA ARG A 58 -11.84 -2.14 -10.45
C ARG A 58 -12.42 -3.23 -11.35
N ALA A 59 -12.60 -2.94 -12.64
CA ALA A 59 -13.15 -3.90 -13.59
C ALA A 59 -12.21 -5.11 -13.78
N GLN A 60 -10.90 -4.88 -13.78
CA GLN A 60 -9.90 -5.93 -13.95
C GLN A 60 -9.56 -6.68 -12.65
N ALA A 61 -9.93 -6.18 -11.48
CA ALA A 61 -9.49 -6.71 -10.19
C ALA A 61 -9.86 -8.19 -9.96
N ALA A 62 -11.03 -8.65 -10.43
CA ALA A 62 -11.43 -10.05 -10.32
C ALA A 62 -10.57 -10.98 -11.20
N GLN A 63 -10.24 -10.54 -12.40
CA GLN A 63 -9.35 -11.27 -13.31
C GLN A 63 -7.92 -11.26 -12.79
N ALA A 64 -7.43 -10.14 -12.30
CA ALA A 64 -6.10 -10.02 -11.70
C ALA A 64 -5.94 -10.97 -10.50
N GLU A 65 -6.98 -11.07 -9.64
CA GLU A 65 -6.99 -12.03 -8.53
C GLU A 65 -6.87 -13.48 -9.01
N GLN A 66 -7.58 -13.85 -10.08
CA GLN A 66 -7.50 -15.19 -10.67
C GLN A 66 -6.16 -15.49 -11.33
N GLN A 67 -5.54 -14.50 -11.95
CA GLN A 67 -4.23 -14.61 -12.60
C GLN A 67 -3.05 -14.49 -11.64
N GLY A 68 -3.29 -14.07 -10.39
CA GLY A 68 -2.26 -13.83 -9.38
C GLY A 68 -1.39 -12.61 -9.67
N ARG A 69 -1.76 -11.75 -10.63
CA ARG A 69 -1.01 -10.54 -11.00
C ARG A 69 -1.88 -9.50 -11.70
N LEU A 70 -1.41 -8.27 -11.73
CA LEU A 70 -1.99 -7.21 -12.57
C LEU A 70 -1.78 -7.54 -14.06
N SER A 71 -2.66 -7.05 -14.91
CA SER A 71 -2.54 -7.26 -16.37
C SER A 71 -1.40 -6.42 -16.95
N ASP A 72 -0.81 -6.92 -18.05
CA ASP A 72 0.27 -6.22 -18.75
C ASP A 72 -0.21 -4.85 -19.27
N GLU A 73 -1.48 -4.74 -19.69
CA GLU A 73 -2.09 -3.48 -20.14
C GLU A 73 -2.16 -2.45 -18.99
N LEU A 74 -2.55 -2.88 -17.78
CA LEU A 74 -2.60 -1.99 -16.62
C LEU A 74 -1.20 -1.54 -16.20
N ILE A 75 -0.22 -2.44 -16.24
CA ILE A 75 1.19 -2.12 -16.00
C ILE A 75 1.72 -1.11 -17.02
N ALA A 76 1.37 -1.27 -18.30
CA ALA A 76 1.74 -0.32 -19.35
C ALA A 76 1.12 1.07 -19.10
N GLU A 77 -0.14 1.14 -18.70
CA GLU A 77 -0.79 2.41 -18.34
C GLU A 77 -0.13 3.07 -17.13
N PHE A 78 0.19 2.30 -16.08
CA PHE A 78 0.93 2.80 -14.91
C PHE A 78 2.32 3.32 -15.28
N THR A 79 3.00 2.64 -16.20
CA THR A 79 4.29 3.09 -16.74
C THR A 79 4.13 4.41 -17.52
N ARG A 80 3.13 4.48 -18.39
CA ARG A 80 2.85 5.65 -19.23
C ARG A 80 2.57 6.92 -18.41
N ILE A 81 1.82 6.82 -17.32
CA ILE A 81 1.56 7.97 -16.44
C ILE A 81 2.75 8.35 -15.55
N GLY A 82 3.80 7.53 -15.52
CA GLY A 82 5.02 7.76 -14.74
C GLY A 82 4.96 7.23 -13.30
N LEU A 83 4.02 6.32 -12.98
CA LEU A 83 3.83 5.80 -11.62
C LEU A 83 5.11 5.16 -11.04
N TYR A 84 5.85 4.42 -11.84
CA TYR A 84 7.06 3.71 -11.39
C TYR A 84 8.30 4.61 -11.29
N ARG A 85 8.18 5.90 -11.63
CA ARG A 85 9.24 6.91 -11.50
C ARG A 85 9.03 7.86 -10.32
N VAL A 86 7.93 7.72 -9.59
CA VAL A 86 7.48 8.66 -8.54
C VAL A 86 8.55 8.90 -7.47
N THR A 87 9.24 7.87 -7.02
CA THR A 87 10.28 7.95 -5.99
C THR A 87 11.71 7.87 -6.53
N GLY A 88 11.89 7.75 -7.85
CA GLY A 88 13.21 7.76 -8.49
C GLY A 88 13.87 9.13 -8.46
N PRO A 89 15.24 9.20 -8.52
CA PRO A 89 15.97 10.47 -8.57
C PRO A 89 15.67 11.27 -9.83
N VAL A 90 15.58 12.58 -9.69
CA VAL A 90 15.35 13.50 -10.82
C VAL A 90 16.49 13.38 -11.85
N GLU A 91 17.70 13.13 -11.40
CA GLU A 91 18.91 12.97 -12.20
C GLU A 91 18.84 11.78 -13.19
N TYR A 92 17.94 10.83 -12.91
CA TYR A 92 17.67 9.66 -13.77
C TYR A 92 16.24 9.66 -14.35
N GLY A 93 15.60 10.83 -14.42
CA GLY A 93 14.25 10.97 -14.98
C GLY A 93 13.13 10.54 -14.04
N GLY A 94 13.40 10.41 -12.73
CA GLY A 94 12.43 10.22 -11.69
C GLY A 94 11.79 11.54 -11.25
N LEU A 95 10.83 11.47 -10.32
CA LEU A 95 10.09 12.63 -9.82
C LEU A 95 10.49 12.99 -8.37
N ALA A 96 11.15 12.11 -7.65
CA ALA A 96 11.63 12.27 -6.27
C ALA A 96 10.57 12.88 -5.33
N LEU A 97 9.31 12.44 -5.45
CA LEU A 97 8.16 13.00 -4.73
C LEU A 97 8.23 12.70 -3.23
N GLY A 98 7.73 13.63 -2.43
CA GLY A 98 7.66 13.52 -0.97
C GLY A 98 6.56 12.61 -0.45
N ALA A 99 6.50 12.48 0.87
CA ALA A 99 5.56 11.62 1.57
C ALA A 99 4.09 11.99 1.29
N ARG A 100 3.78 13.28 1.16
CA ARG A 100 2.41 13.74 0.90
C ARG A 100 1.91 13.32 -0.48
N ASP A 101 2.73 13.46 -1.50
CA ASP A 101 2.37 13.07 -2.86
C ASP A 101 2.22 11.56 -2.99
N VAL A 102 3.15 10.78 -2.44
CA VAL A 102 3.09 9.31 -2.52
C VAL A 102 1.93 8.74 -1.70
N ALA A 103 1.53 9.40 -0.60
CA ALA A 103 0.35 9.03 0.16
C ALA A 103 -0.93 9.18 -0.67
N GLU A 104 -1.07 10.27 -1.41
CA GLU A 104 -2.22 10.51 -2.29
C GLU A 104 -2.30 9.49 -3.41
N ILE A 105 -1.16 9.22 -4.07
CA ILE A 105 -1.05 8.22 -5.13
C ILE A 105 -1.43 6.82 -4.62
N ALA A 106 -0.89 6.42 -3.46
CA ALA A 106 -1.19 5.14 -2.85
C ALA A 106 -2.67 5.00 -2.46
N ARG A 107 -3.27 6.07 -1.93
CA ARG A 107 -4.70 6.13 -1.59
C ARG A 107 -5.58 5.95 -2.83
N GLU A 108 -5.30 6.66 -3.92
CA GLU A 108 -6.09 6.52 -5.16
C GLU A 108 -5.96 5.11 -5.78
N LEU A 109 -4.78 4.51 -5.74
CA LEU A 109 -4.59 3.12 -6.19
C LEU A 109 -5.39 2.15 -5.30
N GLY A 110 -5.27 2.25 -3.97
CA GLY A 110 -6.00 1.41 -3.01
C GLY A 110 -7.52 1.54 -3.15
N ARG A 111 -8.03 2.71 -3.54
CA ARG A 111 -9.44 2.97 -3.82
C ARG A 111 -9.95 2.20 -5.03
N GLY A 112 -9.06 1.86 -5.96
CA GLY A 112 -9.33 0.97 -7.09
C GLY A 112 -9.18 -0.50 -6.72
N ASP A 113 -7.98 -0.88 -6.27
CA ASP A 113 -7.61 -2.26 -5.91
C ASP A 113 -6.40 -2.26 -4.96
N ALA A 114 -6.44 -3.12 -3.95
CA ALA A 114 -5.40 -3.24 -2.94
C ALA A 114 -4.06 -3.69 -3.51
N SER A 115 -4.06 -4.67 -4.42
CA SER A 115 -2.85 -5.20 -5.03
C SER A 115 -2.15 -4.17 -5.92
N ALA A 116 -2.92 -3.32 -6.62
CA ALA A 116 -2.36 -2.20 -7.37
C ALA A 116 -1.65 -1.20 -6.46
N GLY A 117 -2.26 -0.87 -5.30
CA GLY A 117 -1.62 -0.04 -4.28
C GLY A 117 -0.35 -0.68 -3.71
N TRP A 118 -0.40 -1.98 -3.43
CA TRP A 118 0.72 -2.71 -2.85
C TRP A 118 1.92 -2.83 -3.80
N THR A 119 1.69 -3.13 -5.07
CA THR A 119 2.77 -3.18 -6.06
C THR A 119 3.44 -1.82 -6.24
N PHE A 120 2.68 -0.72 -6.15
CA PHE A 120 3.25 0.62 -6.09
C PHE A 120 4.09 0.87 -4.84
N LEU A 121 3.62 0.43 -3.66
CA LEU A 121 4.39 0.52 -2.41
C LEU A 121 5.76 -0.16 -2.57
N VAL A 122 5.79 -1.38 -3.11
CA VAL A 122 7.05 -2.09 -3.33
C VAL A 122 7.91 -1.39 -4.39
N ALA A 123 7.32 -0.93 -5.49
CA ALA A 123 8.02 -0.15 -6.51
C ALA A 123 8.63 1.16 -5.95
N SER A 124 8.01 1.75 -4.92
CA SER A 124 8.53 2.97 -4.25
C SER A 124 9.83 2.72 -3.48
N SER A 125 10.25 1.45 -3.28
CA SER A 125 11.57 1.08 -2.77
C SER A 125 12.72 1.56 -3.65
N LEU A 126 12.41 2.01 -4.88
CA LEU A 126 13.34 2.67 -5.77
C LEU A 126 14.09 3.83 -5.09
N ARG A 127 13.44 4.52 -4.14
CA ARG A 127 14.07 5.51 -3.27
C ARG A 127 15.25 4.92 -2.49
N MET A 128 15.09 3.72 -1.92
CA MET A 128 16.15 3.04 -1.15
C MET A 128 17.25 2.50 -2.09
N VAL A 129 16.89 1.75 -3.11
CA VAL A 129 17.90 1.12 -4.00
C VAL A 129 18.69 2.14 -4.81
N SER A 130 18.14 3.33 -5.07
CA SER A 130 18.86 4.45 -5.68
C SER A 130 19.97 5.02 -4.77
N THR A 131 20.02 4.65 -3.49
CA THR A 131 21.11 5.04 -2.58
C THR A 131 22.32 4.10 -2.64
N PHE A 132 22.22 2.96 -3.31
CA PHE A 132 23.29 1.99 -3.51
C PHE A 132 24.48 2.58 -4.29
N PRO A 133 25.59 1.85 -4.45
CA PRO A 133 26.73 2.31 -5.25
C PRO A 133 26.31 2.79 -6.63
N LYS A 134 27.04 3.79 -7.16
CA LYS A 134 26.69 4.49 -8.40
C LYS A 134 26.61 3.54 -9.60
N GLU A 135 27.47 2.56 -9.66
CA GLU A 135 27.52 1.57 -10.73
C GLU A 135 26.20 0.78 -10.83
N LEU A 136 25.63 0.36 -9.69
CA LEU A 136 24.33 -0.30 -9.66
C LEU A 136 23.23 0.65 -10.11
N VAL A 137 23.25 1.90 -9.61
CA VAL A 137 22.20 2.87 -9.96
C VAL A 137 22.22 3.14 -11.46
N GLU A 138 23.39 3.24 -12.10
CA GLU A 138 23.51 3.37 -13.54
C GLU A 138 22.97 2.13 -14.28
N ASP A 139 23.20 0.94 -13.77
CA ASP A 139 22.65 -0.31 -14.33
C ASP A 139 21.13 -0.38 -14.18
N LEU A 140 20.61 -0.04 -12.99
CA LEU A 140 19.20 -0.02 -12.69
C LEU A 140 18.42 0.91 -13.64
N TYR A 141 18.93 2.11 -13.90
CA TYR A 141 18.25 3.11 -14.72
C TYR A 141 18.59 3.00 -16.22
N ARG A 142 19.45 2.10 -16.63
CA ARG A 142 19.80 1.90 -18.06
C ARG A 142 18.57 1.57 -18.91
N ALA A 143 17.62 0.83 -18.37
CA ALA A 143 16.40 0.42 -19.05
C ALA A 143 15.20 1.36 -18.80
N VAL A 144 15.38 2.48 -18.09
CA VAL A 144 14.28 3.31 -17.57
C VAL A 144 13.32 3.83 -18.65
N ASP A 145 13.79 4.08 -19.85
CA ASP A 145 12.96 4.62 -20.94
C ASP A 145 12.26 3.54 -21.78
N THR A 146 12.70 2.30 -21.65
CA THR A 146 12.19 1.18 -22.48
C THR A 146 11.49 0.11 -21.63
N TRP A 147 11.70 0.08 -20.32
CA TRP A 147 11.13 -0.91 -19.43
C TRP A 147 9.66 -0.59 -19.12
N GLN A 148 8.83 -1.64 -19.08
CA GLN A 148 7.44 -1.54 -18.66
C GLN A 148 7.28 -2.19 -17.27
N GLY A 149 6.87 -1.40 -16.27
CA GLY A 149 6.68 -1.87 -14.89
C GLY A 149 7.70 -1.31 -13.90
N PRO A 150 7.72 -1.87 -12.67
CA PRO A 150 8.64 -1.43 -11.64
C PRO A 150 10.09 -1.72 -12.03
N LEU A 151 10.99 -0.76 -11.80
CA LEU A 151 12.42 -0.99 -12.01
C LEU A 151 13.01 -1.97 -10.99
N ALA A 152 12.48 -1.98 -9.77
CA ALA A 152 12.90 -2.93 -8.73
C ALA A 152 11.72 -3.43 -7.90
N ALA A 153 11.76 -4.71 -7.53
CA ALA A 153 10.90 -5.33 -6.54
C ALA A 153 11.75 -6.09 -5.52
N GLY A 154 11.21 -6.35 -4.34
CA GLY A 154 11.98 -7.01 -3.28
C GLY A 154 11.21 -8.10 -2.56
N GLY A 155 11.95 -9.03 -2.01
CA GLY A 155 11.42 -10.10 -1.19
C GLY A 155 12.32 -10.44 -0.01
N SER A 156 11.73 -10.82 1.13
CA SER A 156 12.42 -11.28 2.37
C SER A 156 13.62 -10.40 2.75
N THR A 157 13.41 -9.08 2.85
CA THR A 157 14.51 -8.10 2.90
C THR A 157 15.04 -7.90 4.31
N PHE A 158 14.12 -7.70 5.30
CA PHE A 158 14.50 -7.22 6.64
C PHE A 158 14.24 -8.24 7.75
N ALA A 159 13.15 -8.98 7.72
CA ALA A 159 12.69 -9.77 8.87
C ALA A 159 13.03 -11.27 8.78
N ALA A 160 13.14 -11.83 7.59
CA ALA A 160 13.43 -13.24 7.37
C ALA A 160 14.50 -13.37 6.27
N VAL A 161 15.74 -13.08 6.64
CA VAL A 161 16.89 -13.19 5.72
C VAL A 161 17.14 -14.64 5.40
N THR A 162 16.81 -15.06 4.21
CA THR A 162 16.86 -16.46 3.75
C THR A 162 17.91 -16.71 2.66
N GLY A 163 18.52 -15.65 2.13
CA GLY A 163 19.64 -15.74 1.21
C GLY A 163 20.97 -15.87 1.96
N THR A 164 21.97 -16.42 1.29
CA THR A 164 23.37 -16.46 1.74
C THR A 164 24.27 -15.83 0.69
N ALA A 165 25.33 -15.14 1.14
CA ALA A 165 26.35 -14.55 0.29
C ALA A 165 27.74 -14.87 0.85
N ARG A 166 28.60 -15.44 0.03
CA ARG A 166 29.98 -15.77 0.38
C ARG A 166 30.94 -14.90 -0.43
N ARG A 167 31.86 -14.23 0.27
CA ARG A 167 32.87 -13.36 -0.35
C ARG A 167 33.74 -14.09 -1.37
N VAL A 168 33.96 -13.47 -2.52
CA VAL A 168 34.87 -13.87 -3.55
C VAL A 168 35.56 -12.63 -4.15
N PRO A 169 36.65 -12.77 -4.95
CA PRO A 169 37.24 -11.59 -5.58
C PRO A 169 36.23 -10.78 -6.41
N ARG A 170 36.08 -9.48 -6.11
CA ARG A 170 35.22 -8.49 -6.76
C ARG A 170 33.73 -8.71 -6.61
N GLY A 171 33.29 -9.54 -5.65
CA GLY A 171 31.85 -9.76 -5.45
C GLY A 171 31.54 -10.87 -4.48
N TRP A 172 30.39 -11.46 -4.67
CA TRP A 172 29.78 -12.42 -3.78
C TRP A 172 29.18 -13.59 -4.57
N MET A 173 29.32 -14.80 -4.05
CA MET A 173 28.56 -15.96 -4.52
C MET A 173 27.28 -16.04 -3.68
N VAL A 174 26.14 -15.90 -4.34
CA VAL A 174 24.83 -15.75 -3.71
C VAL A 174 23.91 -16.90 -4.09
N LYS A 175 23.15 -17.40 -3.13
CA LYS A 175 22.00 -18.30 -3.34
C LYS A 175 20.95 -18.08 -2.27
N GLY A 176 19.72 -18.50 -2.52
CA GLY A 176 18.68 -18.37 -1.52
C GLY A 176 17.27 -18.54 -2.05
N LYS A 177 16.33 -18.25 -1.13
CA LYS A 177 14.91 -18.30 -1.40
C LYS A 177 14.26 -17.03 -0.81
N TRP A 178 13.83 -16.11 -1.65
CA TRP A 178 13.24 -14.83 -1.24
C TRP A 178 11.73 -14.86 -1.45
N SER A 179 11.00 -15.11 -0.38
CA SER A 179 9.53 -15.08 -0.37
C SER A 179 9.00 -13.64 -0.32
N PHE A 180 7.71 -13.48 -0.64
CA PHE A 180 7.04 -12.18 -0.64
C PHE A 180 7.65 -11.16 -1.61
N ALA A 181 8.14 -11.61 -2.76
CA ALA A 181 8.69 -10.73 -3.79
C ALA A 181 7.57 -10.10 -4.63
N SER A 182 6.81 -9.19 -4.02
CA SER A 182 5.62 -8.58 -4.63
C SER A 182 5.95 -7.84 -5.93
N GLY A 183 5.15 -8.07 -6.98
CA GLY A 183 5.33 -7.45 -8.30
C GLY A 183 6.51 -8.01 -9.11
N ASN A 184 7.03 -9.17 -8.73
CA ASN A 184 8.24 -9.75 -9.32
C ASN A 184 8.12 -10.07 -10.82
N HIS A 185 6.90 -10.34 -11.31
CA HIS A 185 6.67 -10.69 -12.72
C HIS A 185 7.05 -9.55 -13.69
N HIS A 186 6.80 -8.32 -13.26
CA HIS A 186 7.02 -7.13 -14.07
C HIS A 186 8.28 -6.33 -13.66
N ALA A 187 9.01 -6.77 -12.64
CA ALA A 187 10.17 -6.05 -12.14
C ALA A 187 11.41 -6.28 -13.03
N ASN A 188 12.18 -5.20 -13.27
CA ASN A 188 13.44 -5.27 -13.98
C ASN A 188 14.58 -5.85 -13.12
N TRP A 189 14.54 -5.56 -11.81
CA TRP A 189 15.49 -6.03 -10.82
C TRP A 189 14.78 -6.58 -9.59
N ILE A 190 15.39 -7.57 -8.94
CA ILE A 190 14.95 -8.13 -7.66
C ILE A 190 15.99 -7.84 -6.60
N PHE A 191 15.58 -7.26 -5.46
CA PHE A 191 16.45 -7.17 -4.31
C PHE A 191 16.00 -8.11 -3.19
N GLY A 192 16.97 -8.63 -2.44
CA GLY A 192 16.70 -9.56 -1.36
C GLY A 192 17.74 -9.51 -0.24
N GLY A 193 17.34 -9.93 0.95
CA GLY A 193 18.22 -10.02 2.11
C GLY A 193 19.13 -11.26 2.04
N VAL A 194 20.39 -11.11 2.44
CA VAL A 194 21.37 -12.20 2.56
C VAL A 194 22.10 -12.17 3.89
N GLN A 195 22.44 -13.35 4.41
CA GLN A 195 23.47 -13.50 5.43
C GLN A 195 24.79 -13.65 4.70
N TRP A 196 25.73 -12.75 4.94
CA TRP A 196 27.02 -12.78 4.27
C TRP A 196 28.13 -13.25 5.17
N THR A 197 29.18 -13.85 4.57
CA THR A 197 30.43 -14.27 5.23
C THR A 197 31.64 -13.83 4.41
N ASP A 198 32.67 -13.30 5.12
CA ASP A 198 33.97 -12.93 4.56
C ASP A 198 35.07 -13.36 5.55
N GLY A 199 35.67 -14.55 5.36
CA GLY A 199 36.51 -15.16 6.35
C GLY A 199 35.78 -15.43 7.65
N ASP A 200 36.27 -14.83 8.74
CA ASP A 200 35.65 -14.92 10.08
C ASP A 200 34.60 -13.82 10.33
N ASP A 201 34.43 -12.87 9.42
CA ASP A 201 33.39 -11.82 9.53
C ASP A 201 32.09 -12.26 8.87
N SER A 202 30.96 -11.74 9.42
CA SER A 202 29.63 -12.07 8.93
C SER A 202 28.62 -10.98 9.28
N GLY A 203 27.52 -10.97 8.57
CA GLY A 203 26.46 -10.01 8.82
C GLY A 203 25.29 -10.16 7.88
N HIS A 204 24.44 -9.12 7.85
CA HIS A 204 23.31 -9.05 6.95
C HIS A 204 23.59 -8.02 5.85
N GLY A 205 23.14 -8.33 4.63
CA GLY A 205 23.26 -7.48 3.47
C GLY A 205 22.00 -7.50 2.62
N LEU A 206 21.94 -6.57 1.69
CA LEU A 206 21.01 -6.55 0.58
C LEU A 206 21.77 -6.78 -0.71
N VAL A 207 21.20 -7.60 -1.58
CA VAL A 207 21.73 -7.84 -2.93
C VAL A 207 20.70 -7.46 -3.97
N MET A 208 21.17 -6.87 -5.07
CA MET A 208 20.38 -6.65 -6.29
C MET A 208 20.72 -7.75 -7.29
N MET A 209 19.70 -8.38 -7.85
CA MET A 209 19.78 -9.56 -8.70
C MET A 209 18.99 -9.35 -9.98
N GLU A 210 19.47 -9.88 -11.09
CA GLU A 210 18.67 -9.94 -12.31
C GLU A 210 17.61 -11.03 -12.19
N PRO A 211 16.37 -10.82 -12.65
CA PRO A 211 15.34 -11.87 -12.63
C PRO A 211 15.77 -13.15 -13.37
N SER A 212 16.67 -13.04 -14.36
CA SER A 212 17.23 -14.16 -15.13
C SER A 212 18.08 -15.12 -14.29
N ASP A 213 18.66 -14.65 -13.18
CA ASP A 213 19.44 -15.48 -12.25
C ASP A 213 18.55 -16.27 -11.28
N LEU A 214 17.26 -16.02 -11.31
CA LEU A 214 16.28 -16.53 -10.35
C LEU A 214 15.20 -17.37 -11.03
N THR A 215 14.71 -18.36 -10.31
CA THR A 215 13.51 -19.11 -10.68
C THR A 215 12.33 -18.57 -9.85
N ARG A 216 11.27 -18.16 -10.52
CA ARG A 216 10.01 -17.82 -9.85
C ARG A 216 9.23 -19.09 -9.55
N LEU A 217 8.81 -19.25 -8.29
CA LEU A 217 7.85 -20.28 -7.92
C LEU A 217 6.41 -19.75 -8.08
N ASP A 218 5.48 -20.65 -8.37
CA ASP A 218 4.05 -20.33 -8.39
C ASP A 218 3.45 -20.76 -7.05
N ASP A 219 3.83 -20.06 -5.98
CA ASP A 219 3.50 -20.45 -4.60
C ASP A 219 2.70 -19.38 -3.82
N TRP A 220 2.27 -18.29 -4.48
CA TRP A 220 1.47 -17.24 -3.86
C TRP A 220 -0.02 -17.61 -3.84
N SER A 221 -0.40 -18.53 -2.93
CA SER A 221 -1.79 -18.98 -2.74
C SER A 221 -2.34 -18.41 -1.43
N VAL A 222 -3.13 -17.33 -1.50
CA VAL A 222 -3.55 -16.51 -0.36
C VAL A 222 -5.02 -16.16 -0.39
N SER A 223 -5.58 -15.82 0.77
CA SER A 223 -6.99 -15.46 0.92
C SER A 223 -7.32 -14.03 0.46
N GLY A 224 -6.33 -13.19 0.24
CA GLY A 224 -6.43 -11.81 -0.24
C GLY A 224 -5.10 -11.35 -0.79
N MET A 225 -5.07 -10.24 -1.52
CA MET A 225 -3.86 -9.70 -2.15
C MET A 225 -3.26 -10.64 -3.21
N SER A 226 -4.04 -11.52 -3.82
CA SER A 226 -3.53 -12.50 -4.80
C SER A 226 -2.85 -11.81 -5.98
N ALA A 227 -3.41 -10.71 -6.48
CA ALA A 227 -2.86 -9.97 -7.61
C ALA A 227 -1.59 -9.15 -7.26
N SER A 228 -1.11 -9.18 -6.02
CA SER A 228 0.17 -8.56 -5.65
C SER A 228 1.39 -9.31 -6.19
N ASP A 229 1.18 -10.52 -6.75
CA ASP A 229 2.24 -11.35 -7.36
C ASP A 229 3.45 -11.53 -6.42
N SER A 230 3.15 -11.89 -5.15
CA SER A 230 4.18 -11.99 -4.11
C SER A 230 4.83 -13.39 -4.08
N ASN A 231 5.03 -13.97 -5.25
CA ASN A 231 5.67 -15.26 -5.43
C ASN A 231 7.11 -15.28 -4.91
N THR A 232 7.59 -16.47 -4.60
CA THR A 232 8.96 -16.68 -4.15
C THR A 232 9.92 -16.71 -5.33
N MET A 233 11.04 -15.98 -5.20
CA MET A 233 12.17 -16.01 -6.12
C MET A 233 13.27 -16.90 -5.52
N VAL A 234 13.86 -17.82 -6.30
CA VAL A 234 14.83 -18.82 -5.82
C VAL A 234 16.05 -18.88 -6.71
N ALA A 235 17.22 -18.90 -6.09
CA ALA A 235 18.47 -19.39 -6.68
C ALA A 235 18.94 -20.62 -5.89
N THR A 236 18.84 -21.79 -6.47
CA THR A 236 19.28 -23.06 -5.85
C THR A 236 20.79 -23.23 -5.94
N GLU A 237 21.38 -22.79 -7.03
CA GLU A 237 22.83 -22.77 -7.24
C GLU A 237 23.39 -21.37 -6.93
N GLU A 238 24.67 -21.35 -6.51
CA GLU A 238 25.37 -20.08 -6.29
C GLU A 238 25.59 -19.36 -7.63
N PHE A 239 25.26 -18.08 -7.68
CA PHE A 239 25.59 -17.20 -8.82
C PHE A 239 26.38 -15.99 -8.33
N PHE A 240 27.09 -15.33 -9.25
CA PHE A 240 27.95 -14.21 -8.92
C PHE A 240 27.18 -12.88 -8.88
N VAL A 241 27.34 -12.12 -7.79
CA VAL A 241 26.83 -10.76 -7.63
C VAL A 241 28.04 -9.82 -7.46
N PRO A 242 28.20 -8.78 -8.31
CA PRO A 242 29.28 -7.81 -8.17
C PRO A 242 29.21 -7.02 -6.85
N ASP A 243 30.35 -6.48 -6.40
CA ASP A 243 30.43 -5.64 -5.21
C ASP A 243 29.45 -4.45 -5.24
N ALA A 244 29.28 -3.82 -6.41
CA ALA A 244 28.37 -2.70 -6.58
C ALA A 244 26.90 -3.06 -6.33
N HIS A 245 26.53 -4.33 -6.48
CA HIS A 245 25.16 -4.82 -6.29
C HIS A 245 24.90 -5.36 -4.87
N PHE A 246 25.81 -5.12 -3.94
CA PHE A 246 25.69 -5.51 -2.54
C PHE A 246 25.81 -4.29 -1.62
N VAL A 247 24.97 -4.24 -0.59
CA VAL A 247 25.06 -3.25 0.50
C VAL A 247 24.99 -3.97 1.84
N ASN A 248 25.98 -3.72 2.70
CA ASN A 248 25.91 -4.16 4.08
C ASN A 248 24.79 -3.40 4.81
N MET A 249 23.90 -4.11 5.48
CA MET A 249 22.78 -3.50 6.21
C MET A 249 23.22 -2.51 7.30
N ARG A 250 24.42 -2.67 7.85
CA ARG A 250 24.98 -1.70 8.81
C ARG A 250 25.24 -0.33 8.17
N ASP A 251 25.51 -0.29 6.87
CA ASP A 251 25.83 0.93 6.13
C ASP A 251 24.60 1.55 5.45
N LEU A 252 23.49 0.80 5.32
CA LEU A 252 22.29 1.29 4.66
C LEU A 252 21.74 2.61 5.24
N PRO A 253 21.68 2.82 6.58
CA PRO A 253 21.28 4.11 7.14
C PRO A 253 22.17 5.27 6.67
N LEU A 254 23.48 5.07 6.58
CA LEU A 254 24.42 6.08 6.10
C LEU A 254 24.19 6.39 4.60
N HIS A 255 23.90 5.36 3.81
CA HIS A 255 23.55 5.54 2.40
C HIS A 255 22.29 6.38 2.23
N ILE A 256 21.24 6.09 3.01
CA ILE A 256 19.98 6.85 2.98
C ILE A 256 20.22 8.29 3.47
N ASP A 257 20.89 8.47 4.58
CA ASP A 257 21.10 9.81 5.18
C ASP A 257 22.00 10.72 4.30
N SER A 258 22.91 10.13 3.53
CA SER A 258 23.76 10.87 2.58
C SER A 258 23.13 11.08 1.20
N ALA A 259 21.95 10.53 0.93
CA ALA A 259 21.32 10.58 -0.39
C ALA A 259 21.05 12.02 -0.87
N SER A 260 20.72 12.93 0.04
CA SER A 260 20.50 14.35 -0.26
C SER A 260 21.73 15.07 -0.85
N SER A 261 22.94 14.52 -0.65
CA SER A 261 24.16 15.05 -1.28
C SER A 261 24.30 14.62 -2.75
N ARG A 262 23.56 13.60 -3.18
CA ARG A 262 23.61 13.06 -4.53
C ARG A 262 22.39 13.42 -5.36
N TYR A 263 21.23 13.53 -4.72
CA TYR A 263 19.94 13.65 -5.41
C TYR A 263 19.09 14.79 -4.85
N GLY A 264 18.41 15.49 -5.77
CA GLY A 264 17.39 16.46 -5.43
C GLY A 264 16.03 15.82 -5.10
N GLY A 265 15.09 16.66 -4.63
CA GLY A 265 13.71 16.28 -4.35
C GLY A 265 13.47 15.69 -2.96
N LEU A 266 12.22 15.78 -2.50
CA LEU A 266 11.83 15.45 -1.12
C LEU A 266 12.09 13.99 -0.75
N ALA A 267 11.94 13.05 -1.70
CA ALA A 267 12.22 11.64 -1.45
C ALA A 267 13.62 11.37 -0.90
N TYR A 268 14.60 12.21 -1.25
CA TYR A 268 16.01 12.05 -0.87
C TYR A 268 16.44 13.01 0.22
N GLN A 269 15.60 13.95 0.64
CA GLN A 269 15.86 14.83 1.78
C GLN A 269 15.44 14.19 3.11
N ALA A 270 14.48 13.28 3.09
CA ALA A 270 14.10 12.52 4.27
C ALA A 270 15.21 11.53 4.66
N LYS A 271 15.68 11.63 5.88
CA LYS A 271 16.67 10.72 6.46
C LYS A 271 16.05 9.34 6.75
N VAL A 272 16.81 8.41 7.31
CA VAL A 272 16.39 7.02 7.48
C VAL A 272 15.05 6.89 8.20
N ARG A 273 14.83 7.61 9.32
CA ARG A 273 13.56 7.54 10.07
C ARG A 273 12.39 8.14 9.28
N GLY A 274 12.56 9.30 8.69
CA GLY A 274 11.55 9.89 7.81
C GLY A 274 11.22 8.99 6.62
N SER A 275 12.24 8.30 6.10
CA SER A 275 12.07 7.29 5.04
C SER A 275 11.25 6.09 5.48
N MET A 276 11.48 5.57 6.69
CA MET A 276 10.70 4.47 7.26
C MET A 276 9.26 4.89 7.56
N MET A 277 9.07 6.07 8.15
CA MET A 277 7.74 6.63 8.38
C MET A 277 6.96 6.82 7.08
N THR A 278 7.64 7.20 5.98
CA THR A 278 6.99 7.28 4.64
C THR A 278 6.48 5.91 4.17
N VAL A 279 7.21 4.83 4.41
CA VAL A 279 6.73 3.47 4.07
C VAL A 279 5.46 3.13 4.87
N MET A 280 5.39 3.52 6.14
CA MET A 280 4.18 3.32 6.96
C MET A 280 3.00 4.16 6.47
N VAL A 281 3.25 5.42 6.12
CA VAL A 281 2.25 6.31 5.49
C VAL A 281 1.70 5.67 4.22
N LEU A 282 2.54 5.12 3.35
CA LEU A 282 2.12 4.42 2.12
C LEU A 282 1.21 3.22 2.42
N ASN A 283 1.59 2.37 3.37
CA ASN A 283 0.78 1.20 3.75
C ASN A 283 -0.63 1.61 4.18
N VAL A 284 -0.75 2.62 5.02
CA VAL A 284 -2.04 3.03 5.57
C VAL A 284 -2.84 3.87 4.56
N ALA A 285 -2.18 4.63 3.71
CA ALA A 285 -2.84 5.32 2.61
C ALA A 285 -3.56 4.35 1.66
N ILE A 286 -2.96 3.18 1.37
CA ILE A 286 -3.63 2.11 0.62
C ILE A 286 -4.90 1.66 1.35
N LEU A 287 -4.84 1.40 2.66
CA LEU A 287 -5.99 0.97 3.47
C LEU A 287 -7.10 2.02 3.50
N ILE A 288 -6.76 3.31 3.58
CA ILE A 288 -7.73 4.41 3.49
C ILE A 288 -8.43 4.38 2.12
N GLY A 289 -7.66 4.27 1.04
CA GLY A 289 -8.21 4.14 -0.30
C GLY A 289 -9.16 2.95 -0.42
N MET A 290 -8.76 1.79 0.10
CA MET A 290 -9.60 0.59 0.15
C MET A 290 -10.90 0.83 0.90
N ALA A 291 -10.85 1.47 2.07
CA ALA A 291 -12.04 1.78 2.86
C ALA A 291 -12.96 2.78 2.13
N GLN A 292 -12.40 3.76 1.42
CA GLN A 292 -13.15 4.67 0.55
C GLN A 292 -13.80 3.93 -0.63
N GLY A 293 -13.06 3.04 -1.31
CA GLY A 293 -13.58 2.22 -2.40
C GLY A 293 -14.68 1.26 -1.95
N CYS A 294 -14.50 0.65 -0.77
CA CYS A 294 -15.52 -0.16 -0.11
C CYS A 294 -16.78 0.66 0.21
N PHE A 295 -16.61 1.90 0.71
CA PHE A 295 -17.70 2.79 1.04
C PHE A 295 -18.52 3.19 -0.21
N GLU A 296 -17.87 3.45 -1.33
CA GLU A 296 -18.56 3.74 -2.60
C GLU A 296 -19.46 2.57 -3.03
N LEU A 297 -18.92 1.34 -3.02
CA LEU A 297 -19.70 0.14 -3.34
C LEU A 297 -20.80 -0.15 -2.30
N PHE A 298 -20.54 0.16 -1.04
CA PHE A 298 -21.55 0.06 0.02
C PHE A 298 -22.72 0.97 -0.25
N VAL A 299 -22.48 2.25 -0.56
CA VAL A 299 -23.54 3.23 -0.88
C VAL A 299 -24.32 2.80 -2.12
N GLU A 300 -23.64 2.38 -3.19
CA GLU A 300 -24.28 1.89 -4.41
C GLU A 300 -25.20 0.69 -4.11
N GLN A 301 -24.70 -0.32 -3.40
CA GLN A 301 -25.47 -1.51 -3.08
C GLN A 301 -26.60 -1.25 -2.09
N ALA A 302 -26.41 -0.37 -1.10
CA ALA A 302 -27.46 0.00 -0.17
C ALA A 302 -28.64 0.69 -0.86
N ASN A 303 -28.37 1.52 -1.87
CA ASN A 303 -29.40 2.24 -2.63
C ASN A 303 -30.08 1.40 -3.72
N SER A 304 -29.56 0.21 -4.05
CA SER A 304 -30.12 -0.63 -5.11
C SER A 304 -30.74 -1.92 -4.60
N ARG A 305 -30.46 -2.34 -3.35
CA ARG A 305 -30.86 -3.64 -2.83
C ARG A 305 -32.03 -3.56 -1.85
N LYS A 306 -32.89 -4.58 -1.95
CA LYS A 306 -33.96 -4.78 -0.96
C LYS A 306 -33.41 -5.51 0.27
N PRO A 307 -33.79 -5.09 1.51
CA PRO A 307 -33.41 -5.81 2.70
C PRO A 307 -34.15 -7.16 2.81
N PHE A 308 -33.56 -8.09 3.57
CA PHE A 308 -34.20 -9.36 3.87
C PHE A 308 -35.48 -9.19 4.71
N SER A 309 -35.50 -8.20 5.59
CA SER A 309 -36.63 -7.96 6.51
C SER A 309 -37.40 -6.69 6.13
N PRO A 310 -38.76 -6.80 5.97
CA PRO A 310 -39.59 -5.64 5.85
C PRO A 310 -39.56 -4.80 7.17
N PRO A 311 -39.97 -3.52 7.20
CA PRO A 311 -40.82 -2.89 6.18
C PRO A 311 -40.06 -2.02 5.16
N TYR A 312 -38.72 -2.03 5.16
CA TYR A 312 -37.96 -1.07 4.35
C TYR A 312 -37.88 -1.50 2.88
N PRO A 313 -38.16 -0.61 1.92
CA PRO A 313 -38.02 -0.90 0.49
C PRO A 313 -36.59 -1.05 0.03
N LEU A 314 -35.64 -0.31 0.62
CA LEU A 314 -34.21 -0.35 0.32
C LEU A 314 -33.36 -0.54 1.58
N VAL A 315 -32.19 -1.16 1.43
CA VAL A 315 -31.20 -1.30 2.50
C VAL A 315 -30.79 0.07 3.04
N ALA A 316 -30.67 1.08 2.19
CA ALA A 316 -30.33 2.45 2.58
C ALA A 316 -31.33 3.09 3.58
N GLU A 317 -32.60 2.66 3.56
CA GLU A 317 -33.64 3.20 4.43
C GLU A 317 -33.64 2.61 5.84
N MET A 318 -32.90 1.52 6.06
CA MET A 318 -32.75 0.92 7.38
C MET A 318 -31.94 1.84 8.29
N ALA A 319 -32.44 2.13 9.49
CA ALA A 319 -31.73 2.94 10.49
C ALA A 319 -30.32 2.40 10.82
N SER A 320 -30.16 1.07 10.86
CA SER A 320 -28.87 0.43 11.06
C SER A 320 -27.88 0.73 9.94
N THR A 321 -28.33 0.81 8.68
CA THR A 321 -27.51 1.16 7.52
C THR A 321 -27.06 2.62 7.60
N GLN A 322 -27.96 3.53 7.96
CA GLN A 322 -27.66 4.95 8.10
C GLN A 322 -26.64 5.20 9.21
N VAL A 323 -26.81 4.54 10.36
CA VAL A 323 -25.82 4.59 11.46
C VAL A 323 -24.47 4.03 11.03
N ALA A 324 -24.45 2.92 10.32
CA ALA A 324 -23.22 2.32 9.83
C ALA A 324 -22.51 3.20 8.80
N ALA A 325 -23.25 3.81 7.87
CA ALA A 325 -22.69 4.75 6.90
C ALA A 325 -22.02 5.94 7.59
N GLY A 326 -22.70 6.57 8.56
CA GLY A 326 -22.13 7.69 9.33
C GLY A 326 -20.88 7.29 10.12
N LYS A 327 -20.90 6.11 10.78
CA LYS A 327 -19.73 5.61 11.51
C LYS A 327 -18.57 5.28 10.59
N ALA A 328 -18.82 4.53 9.50
CA ALA A 328 -17.76 4.15 8.56
C ALA A 328 -17.10 5.40 7.96
N ARG A 329 -17.88 6.39 7.57
CA ARG A 329 -17.36 7.67 7.07
C ARG A 329 -16.48 8.37 8.11
N ALA A 330 -16.93 8.48 9.35
CA ALA A 330 -16.14 9.12 10.41
C ALA A 330 -14.83 8.38 10.70
N MET A 331 -14.84 7.04 10.66
CA MET A 331 -13.64 6.22 10.83
C MET A 331 -12.63 6.46 9.70
N ILE A 332 -13.09 6.52 8.45
CA ILE A 332 -12.26 6.78 7.27
C ILE A 332 -11.65 8.18 7.34
N ASP A 333 -12.44 9.20 7.67
CA ASP A 333 -11.99 10.60 7.77
C ASP A 333 -10.96 10.78 8.89
N ALA A 334 -11.15 10.11 10.03
CA ALA A 334 -10.18 10.12 11.13
C ALA A 334 -8.85 9.51 10.70
N ALA A 335 -8.88 8.35 10.01
CA ALA A 335 -7.70 7.69 9.50
C ALA A 335 -6.95 8.57 8.47
N GLU A 336 -7.68 9.15 7.53
CA GLU A 336 -7.11 10.05 6.51
C GLU A 336 -6.43 11.25 7.16
N THR A 337 -7.08 11.90 8.13
CA THR A 337 -6.51 13.06 8.84
C THR A 337 -5.19 12.73 9.52
N VAL A 338 -5.07 11.57 10.16
CA VAL A 338 -3.83 11.14 10.81
C VAL A 338 -2.72 10.91 9.80
N VAL A 339 -3.01 10.18 8.71
CA VAL A 339 -2.02 9.88 7.65
C VAL A 339 -1.52 11.14 6.98
N LEU A 340 -2.43 12.06 6.61
CA LEU A 340 -2.06 13.32 5.98
C LEU A 340 -1.20 14.20 6.89
N ARG A 341 -1.51 14.27 8.18
CA ARG A 341 -0.70 14.98 9.18
C ARG A 341 0.74 14.45 9.20
N TYR A 342 0.93 13.13 9.21
CA TYR A 342 2.27 12.54 9.22
C TYR A 342 3.00 12.74 7.89
N ALA A 343 2.30 12.62 6.77
CA ALA A 343 2.89 12.84 5.45
C ALA A 343 3.40 14.29 5.31
N ASP A 344 2.58 15.28 5.70
CA ASP A 344 2.96 16.69 5.68
C ASP A 344 4.13 16.99 6.65
N TRP A 345 4.13 16.37 7.83
CA TRP A 345 5.20 16.54 8.81
C TRP A 345 6.53 15.95 8.32
N ILE A 346 6.49 14.78 7.67
CA ILE A 346 7.69 14.18 7.06
C ILE A 346 8.28 15.12 6.00
N ASP A 347 7.45 15.66 5.12
CA ASP A 347 7.90 16.55 4.05
C ASP A 347 8.41 17.90 4.61
N GLN A 348 7.79 18.41 5.67
CA GLN A 348 8.26 19.62 6.35
C GLN A 348 9.65 19.39 6.96
N VAL A 349 9.83 18.32 7.76
CA VAL A 349 11.13 18.00 8.40
C VAL A 349 12.22 17.78 7.34
N ALA A 350 11.88 17.08 6.25
CA ALA A 350 12.79 16.88 5.13
C ALA A 350 13.21 18.21 4.47
N THR A 351 12.27 19.13 4.26
CA THR A 351 12.51 20.46 3.68
C THR A 351 13.41 21.32 4.58
N GLU A 352 13.24 21.21 5.89
CA GLU A 352 14.02 21.95 6.89
C GLU A 352 15.40 21.32 7.18
N GLY A 353 15.71 20.16 6.56
CA GLY A 353 16.96 19.43 6.78
C GLY A 353 17.06 18.79 8.18
N GLY A 354 15.93 18.60 8.84
CA GLY A 354 15.81 17.99 10.15
C GLY A 354 15.87 16.47 10.14
N ASP A 355 15.65 15.86 11.30
CA ASP A 355 15.53 14.42 11.49
C ASP A 355 14.51 14.08 12.57
N PHE A 356 14.01 12.85 12.55
CA PHE A 356 13.11 12.32 13.56
C PHE A 356 13.87 11.59 14.66
N THR A 357 13.34 11.64 15.88
CA THR A 357 13.82 10.81 16.98
C THR A 357 13.22 9.39 16.91
N ALA A 358 13.81 8.45 17.63
CA ALA A 358 13.22 7.10 17.80
C ALA A 358 11.85 7.18 18.50
N ALA A 359 11.61 8.19 19.31
CA ALA A 359 10.33 8.49 19.92
C ALA A 359 9.26 8.87 18.89
N ASP A 360 9.60 9.77 17.98
CA ASP A 360 8.69 10.21 16.91
C ASP A 360 8.30 9.04 16.03
N GLU A 361 9.27 8.21 15.62
CA GLU A 361 9.04 7.00 14.82
C GLU A 361 8.13 6.00 15.56
N SER A 362 8.37 5.78 16.84
CA SER A 362 7.57 4.87 17.68
C SER A 362 6.11 5.32 17.79
N VAL A 363 5.87 6.61 18.04
CA VAL A 363 4.51 7.17 18.13
C VAL A 363 3.84 7.17 16.75
N ALA A 364 4.54 7.53 15.70
CA ALA A 364 4.01 7.47 14.34
C ALA A 364 3.61 6.04 13.97
N SER A 365 4.41 5.04 14.35
CA SER A 365 4.15 3.63 14.06
C SER A 365 2.86 3.13 14.69
N ILE A 366 2.61 3.45 15.96
CA ILE A 366 1.37 3.04 16.63
C ILE A 366 0.16 3.79 16.08
N ASP A 367 0.27 5.10 15.83
CA ASP A 367 -0.81 5.90 15.25
C ASP A 367 -1.21 5.33 13.87
N MET A 368 -0.21 5.05 13.00
CA MET A 368 -0.45 4.45 11.68
C MET A 368 -1.13 3.08 11.77
N SER A 369 -0.62 2.19 12.63
CA SER A 369 -1.18 0.86 12.80
C SER A 369 -2.61 0.92 13.33
N TYR A 370 -2.89 1.80 14.30
CA TYR A 370 -4.24 1.98 14.85
C TYR A 370 -5.25 2.47 13.80
N VAL A 371 -4.88 3.49 13.01
CA VAL A 371 -5.81 3.98 11.97
C VAL A 371 -5.93 3.02 10.79
N GLY A 372 -4.92 2.19 10.54
CA GLY A 372 -5.03 1.06 9.62
C GLY A 372 -6.09 0.04 10.08
N GLN A 373 -6.09 -0.31 11.37
CA GLN A 373 -7.14 -1.15 11.97
C GLN A 373 -8.52 -0.49 11.87
N LEU A 374 -8.60 0.83 12.07
CA LEU A 374 -9.85 1.59 11.95
C LEU A 374 -10.44 1.51 10.53
N CYS A 375 -9.59 1.51 9.49
CA CYS A 375 -10.02 1.30 8.10
C CYS A 375 -10.62 -0.11 7.90
N LEU A 376 -9.99 -1.14 8.45
CA LEU A 376 -10.53 -2.51 8.38
C LEU A 376 -11.85 -2.63 9.12
N ASP A 377 -11.96 -2.03 10.30
CA ASP A 377 -13.19 -2.04 11.09
C ASP A 377 -14.35 -1.34 10.35
N ALA A 378 -14.06 -0.25 9.61
CA ALA A 378 -15.02 0.42 8.76
C ALA A 378 -15.50 -0.49 7.61
N MET A 379 -14.56 -1.18 6.93
CA MET A 379 -14.89 -2.14 5.87
C MET A 379 -15.74 -3.30 6.41
N ASP A 380 -15.38 -3.88 7.54
CA ASP A 380 -16.12 -4.96 8.18
C ASP A 380 -17.52 -4.54 8.63
N LEU A 381 -17.66 -3.31 9.12
CA LEU A 381 -18.97 -2.75 9.48
C LEU A 381 -19.88 -2.72 8.25
N MET A 382 -19.39 -2.21 7.12
CA MET A 382 -20.15 -2.10 5.86
C MET A 382 -20.53 -3.49 5.30
N LEU A 383 -19.60 -4.43 5.29
CA LEU A 383 -19.85 -5.80 4.84
C LEU A 383 -20.92 -6.50 5.66
N ARG A 384 -20.91 -6.34 6.98
CA ARG A 384 -21.94 -6.92 7.88
C ARG A 384 -23.33 -6.37 7.61
N ILE A 385 -23.45 -5.08 7.32
CA ILE A 385 -24.74 -4.45 7.01
C ILE A 385 -25.32 -4.99 5.69
N LEU A 386 -24.50 -5.18 4.68
CA LEU A 386 -24.94 -5.73 3.40
C LEU A 386 -25.30 -7.22 3.46
N GLY A 387 -24.85 -7.92 4.51
CA GLY A 387 -25.22 -9.31 4.78
C GLY A 387 -24.54 -10.33 3.88
N SER A 388 -25.11 -11.54 3.80
CA SER A 388 -24.49 -12.71 3.18
C SER A 388 -24.12 -12.54 1.70
N SER A 389 -24.83 -11.72 0.95
CA SER A 389 -24.48 -11.47 -0.45
C SER A 389 -23.21 -10.63 -0.63
N ALA A 390 -22.77 -9.92 0.42
CA ALA A 390 -21.52 -9.18 0.40
C ALA A 390 -20.28 -10.09 0.50
N VAL A 391 -20.44 -11.36 0.92
CA VAL A 391 -19.33 -12.32 1.02
C VAL A 391 -19.18 -13.21 -0.23
N SER A 392 -20.08 -13.08 -1.22
CA SER A 392 -19.95 -13.80 -2.49
C SER A 392 -18.71 -13.31 -3.23
N LEU A 393 -17.91 -14.22 -3.78
CA LEU A 393 -16.74 -13.88 -4.59
C LEU A 393 -17.11 -13.08 -5.86
N SER A 394 -18.35 -13.19 -6.32
CA SER A 394 -18.88 -12.39 -7.44
C SER A 394 -19.19 -10.93 -7.03
N ASN A 395 -19.29 -10.62 -5.73
CA ASN A 395 -19.51 -9.27 -5.25
C ASN A 395 -18.16 -8.56 -5.01
N PRO A 396 -17.84 -7.50 -5.75
CA PRO A 396 -16.51 -6.85 -5.64
C PRO A 396 -16.18 -6.33 -4.25
N ILE A 397 -17.19 -5.97 -3.44
CA ILE A 397 -16.98 -5.33 -2.13
C ILE A 397 -16.23 -6.24 -1.13
N GLN A 398 -16.41 -7.58 -1.22
CA GLN A 398 -15.79 -8.52 -0.27
C GLN A 398 -14.26 -8.52 -0.38
N ARG A 399 -13.71 -8.16 -1.56
CA ARG A 399 -12.27 -8.15 -1.79
C ARG A 399 -11.57 -7.17 -0.86
N PHE A 400 -12.11 -5.97 -0.66
CA PHE A 400 -11.55 -4.97 0.24
C PHE A 400 -11.34 -5.49 1.66
N GLY A 401 -12.33 -6.21 2.22
CA GLY A 401 -12.20 -6.79 3.56
C GLY A 401 -11.15 -7.91 3.65
N ARG A 402 -11.05 -8.78 2.63
CA ARG A 402 -10.04 -9.85 2.59
C ARG A 402 -8.62 -9.27 2.46
N ASP A 403 -8.44 -8.39 1.50
CA ASP A 403 -7.16 -7.76 1.21
C ASP A 403 -6.67 -6.90 2.38
N GLY A 404 -7.57 -6.16 3.03
CA GLY A 404 -7.24 -5.36 4.21
C GLY A 404 -6.69 -6.19 5.37
N ARG A 405 -7.23 -7.40 5.59
CA ARG A 405 -6.69 -8.32 6.60
C ARG A 405 -5.28 -8.79 6.27
N VAL A 406 -5.00 -9.04 5.00
CA VAL A 406 -3.66 -9.44 4.56
C VAL A 406 -2.67 -8.30 4.78
N ILE A 407 -3.01 -7.06 4.38
CA ILE A 407 -2.14 -5.89 4.60
C ILE A 407 -1.85 -5.69 6.09
N LEU A 408 -2.87 -5.75 6.96
CA LEU A 408 -2.68 -5.56 8.40
C LEU A 408 -1.95 -6.71 9.10
N SER A 409 -1.79 -7.86 8.45
CA SER A 409 -0.94 -8.93 8.95
C SER A 409 0.55 -8.67 8.72
N HIS A 410 0.91 -7.65 7.92
CA HIS A 410 2.29 -7.29 7.65
C HIS A 410 2.98 -6.80 8.93
N GLY A 411 4.24 -7.23 9.13
CA GLY A 411 4.98 -6.97 10.38
C GLY A 411 5.06 -5.49 10.77
N ALA A 412 5.13 -4.58 9.79
CA ALA A 412 5.19 -3.14 10.02
C ALA A 412 3.84 -2.51 10.44
N LEU A 413 2.73 -3.26 10.46
CA LEU A 413 1.39 -2.75 10.79
C LEU A 413 0.72 -3.53 11.93
N ARG A 414 1.41 -4.49 12.54
CA ARG A 414 0.84 -5.27 13.65
C ARG A 414 0.68 -4.42 14.88
N LEU A 415 -0.57 -4.19 15.27
CA LEU A 415 -0.94 -3.24 16.31
C LEU A 415 -0.33 -3.59 17.68
N GLU A 416 -0.37 -4.88 18.09
CA GLU A 416 0.08 -5.29 19.43
C GLU A 416 1.59 -5.08 19.63
N PRO A 417 2.50 -5.56 18.75
CA PRO A 417 3.93 -5.32 18.91
C PRO A 417 4.29 -3.83 18.86
N LEU A 418 3.66 -3.06 17.96
CA LEU A 418 3.93 -1.63 17.85
C LEU A 418 3.40 -0.87 19.08
N SER A 419 2.27 -1.30 19.65
CA SER A 419 1.75 -0.74 20.90
C SER A 419 2.69 -1.00 22.07
N GLU A 420 3.31 -2.18 22.15
CA GLU A 420 4.32 -2.48 23.17
C GLU A 420 5.53 -1.56 23.04
N ILE A 421 6.06 -1.38 21.82
CA ILE A 421 7.21 -0.51 21.55
C ILE A 421 6.91 0.92 21.99
N ALA A 422 5.77 1.46 21.54
CA ALA A 422 5.35 2.82 21.89
C ALA A 422 5.05 2.97 23.38
N GLY A 423 4.37 1.98 23.99
CA GLY A 423 4.05 1.96 25.42
C GLY A 423 5.29 1.96 26.29
N ARG A 424 6.32 1.19 25.94
CA ARG A 424 7.61 1.22 26.65
C ARG A 424 8.23 2.61 26.67
N HIS A 425 8.24 3.27 25.50
CA HIS A 425 8.76 4.62 25.38
C HIS A 425 7.97 5.61 26.24
N LEU A 426 6.63 5.59 26.16
CA LEU A 426 5.75 6.47 26.92
C LEU A 426 5.87 6.26 28.46
N LEU A 427 6.24 5.06 28.89
CA LEU A 427 6.47 4.71 30.30
C LEU A 427 7.92 4.95 30.75
N GLY A 428 8.78 5.53 29.91
CA GLY A 428 10.18 5.78 30.23
C GLY A 428 11.06 4.54 30.31
N LEU A 429 10.63 3.43 29.71
CA LEU A 429 11.43 2.21 29.59
C LEU A 429 12.36 2.33 28.37
N PRO A 430 13.51 1.62 28.36
CA PRO A 430 14.38 1.62 27.20
C PRO A 430 13.61 1.22 25.91
N PRO A 431 13.63 2.04 24.87
CA PRO A 431 12.93 1.71 23.63
C PRO A 431 13.54 0.47 22.96
N PHE A 432 12.71 -0.32 22.30
CA PHE A 432 13.20 -1.20 21.25
C PHE A 432 13.47 -0.30 20.02
N ASP A 433 14.67 -0.32 19.53
CA ASP A 433 14.96 0.23 18.20
C ASP A 433 14.40 -0.74 17.17
N MET A 434 13.34 -0.36 16.46
CA MET A 434 12.72 -1.22 15.43
C MET A 434 13.71 -1.59 14.33
N PHE A 435 14.63 -0.70 14.00
CA PHE A 435 15.70 -0.96 13.07
C PHE A 435 16.78 -1.89 13.66
N ALA A 436 17.18 -1.64 14.90
CA ALA A 436 18.17 -2.46 15.57
C ALA A 436 17.63 -3.86 15.95
N ALA A 437 16.34 -4.00 16.23
CA ALA A 437 15.74 -5.32 16.51
C ALA A 437 15.80 -6.25 15.29
N GLY A 438 15.70 -5.73 14.08
CA GLY A 438 15.93 -6.47 12.84
C GLY A 438 17.41 -6.79 12.59
N LEU A 439 18.33 -5.99 13.13
CA LEU A 439 19.78 -6.11 12.93
C LEU A 439 20.51 -6.85 14.08
N GLN A 440 19.90 -6.97 15.27
CA GLN A 440 20.51 -7.55 16.47
C GLN A 440 20.21 -9.03 16.68
N ASN A 441 19.65 -9.75 15.72
CA ASN A 441 19.47 -11.18 15.88
C ASN A 441 20.82 -11.91 15.84
N LYS A 442 21.36 -11.99 17.06
CA LYS A 442 22.33 -12.95 17.62
C LYS A 442 23.81 -12.74 17.30
N ALA A 443 24.49 -12.23 18.31
CA ALA A 443 25.80 -12.77 18.66
C ALA A 443 25.69 -14.26 19.06
#